data_6235f5b47b5ef04ecd59ebb6670603a7
#
_entry.id   6235f5b47b5ef04ecd59ebb6670603a7
#
_cell.length_a   1.000
_cell.length_b   1.000
_cell.length_c   1.000
_cell.angle_alpha   90.00
_cell.angle_beta   90.00
_cell.angle_gamma   90.00
#
_symmetry.space_group_name_H-M   'P 1'
#
loop_
_entity.id
_entity.type
_entity.pdbx_description
1 polymer ?
#
loop_
_entity_poly.entity_id
_entity_poly.type
_entity_poly.pdbx_seq_one_letter_code
_entity_poly.pdbx_strand_id
1 'polypeptide(L)'
;MPIKQLPVELANQIAAGEVVERPASIVKELVENALDAKASELVIDIESGGAKRIRIRDNGVGIPRDELALALSRHATSKIADIDDLEAITSLGFRGEALASISSVSRLRLVSKPAEQSAAWQAWSEGKDMQVRIEPASHPDGTTVDIQDVFYNTPARRKFLRTDKTEFGHIDEVIKRIALSRWDIDITLNHNGKRVRYYPAVSEHDQLHWRRRLAKVCGSGFAQDALYFQQHAHDIHIEGWLAAPEQCRHQGDVQYSFVNGRMMKDKLINHAIRQAYDSFLTAERVPTFAIYLTVPADQVDVNVHPAKHEVRFHQQRQVHDFVLNTVKQLLLGQHQEDTNSASDRVEDATQQPRHLYQTGGSKKHVTSNPSVRDYSAHAQSNTANRSRLGASILPNAVELTVDARQWRIVDVFHGRFALIRRDEQPAWLDLVNVQRRLLEPQLKQQYQQGMAGQPLLVEQKINLSETEWTKKQVSQYSSELAQSGVSFYWQGASFIVTQVPSMLRRKHIASSVLSLLEQCKLSDQAIIEFLADAAVDTMLSKSQADYWCQQWQTQLDSTSTLLQQIKVPEVNET
;
A
#
# COMPACT_ATOMS: atom_id res chain seq x y z
N MET A 1 -2.90 -10.61 -46.00
CA MET A 1 -1.48 -10.18 -46.16
C MET A 1 -0.58 -11.32 -45.74
N PRO A 2 0.52 -11.61 -46.43
CA PRO A 2 1.44 -12.67 -46.00
C PRO A 2 2.18 -12.27 -44.72
N ILE A 3 2.43 -13.23 -43.85
CA ILE A 3 3.28 -13.06 -42.65
C ILE A 3 4.70 -12.79 -43.13
N LYS A 4 5.34 -11.74 -42.57
CA LYS A 4 6.73 -11.38 -42.86
C LYS A 4 7.51 -11.18 -41.59
N GLN A 5 8.78 -11.58 -41.60
CA GLN A 5 9.70 -11.26 -40.50
C GLN A 5 9.99 -9.75 -40.50
N LEU A 6 9.84 -9.10 -39.34
CA LEU A 6 10.10 -7.66 -39.22
C LEU A 6 11.60 -7.38 -39.19
N PRO A 7 12.03 -6.22 -39.74
CA PRO A 7 13.41 -5.75 -39.54
C PRO A 7 13.74 -5.62 -38.04
N VAL A 8 14.98 -5.87 -37.66
CA VAL A 8 15.45 -5.87 -36.26
C VAL A 8 15.13 -4.55 -35.56
N GLU A 9 15.37 -3.42 -36.24
CA GLU A 9 15.06 -2.09 -35.70
C GLU A 9 13.56 -1.95 -35.35
N LEU A 10 12.67 -2.35 -36.27
CA LEU A 10 11.22 -2.25 -36.07
C LEU A 10 10.74 -3.19 -34.95
N ALA A 11 11.25 -4.43 -34.93
CA ALA A 11 10.97 -5.38 -33.84
C ALA A 11 11.41 -4.82 -32.48
N ASN A 12 12.58 -4.18 -32.43
CA ASN A 12 13.10 -3.53 -31.22
C ASN A 12 12.26 -2.33 -30.79
N GLN A 13 11.79 -1.51 -31.73
CA GLN A 13 10.92 -0.37 -31.43
C GLN A 13 9.53 -0.81 -30.91
N ILE A 14 9.00 -1.92 -31.41
CA ILE A 14 7.74 -2.50 -30.90
C ILE A 14 7.93 -2.99 -29.46
N ALA A 15 8.96 -3.80 -29.20
CA ALA A 15 9.26 -4.30 -27.87
C ALA A 15 9.63 -3.16 -26.88
N ALA A 16 10.34 -2.12 -27.36
CA ALA A 16 10.58 -0.92 -26.56
C ALA A 16 9.28 -0.22 -26.14
N GLY A 17 8.15 -0.49 -26.83
CA GLY A 17 6.85 0.04 -26.46
C GLY A 17 6.31 -0.50 -25.14
N GLU A 18 6.66 -1.71 -24.81
CA GLU A 18 6.24 -2.37 -23.56
C GLU A 18 7.16 -2.07 -22.38
N VAL A 19 8.45 -1.76 -22.67
CA VAL A 19 9.47 -1.52 -21.63
C VAL A 19 9.68 -0.03 -21.35
N VAL A 20 9.66 0.82 -22.39
CA VAL A 20 9.98 2.24 -22.32
C VAL A 20 8.75 3.09 -22.65
N GLU A 21 7.91 3.37 -21.67
CA GLU A 21 6.76 4.27 -21.86
C GLU A 21 7.15 5.75 -21.78
N ARG A 22 8.09 6.08 -20.89
CA ARG A 22 8.52 7.45 -20.57
C ARG A 22 9.95 7.49 -20.01
N PRO A 23 10.57 8.69 -19.87
CA PRO A 23 11.91 8.84 -19.31
C PRO A 23 12.09 8.20 -17.92
N ALA A 24 11.06 8.25 -17.05
CA ALA A 24 11.11 7.63 -15.72
C ALA A 24 11.25 6.10 -15.78
N SER A 25 10.69 5.42 -16.80
CA SER A 25 10.88 3.97 -16.99
C SER A 25 12.33 3.64 -17.29
N ILE A 26 13.00 4.46 -18.13
CA ILE A 26 14.42 4.32 -18.44
C ILE A 26 15.26 4.46 -17.17
N VAL A 27 15.02 5.54 -16.39
CA VAL A 27 15.74 5.78 -15.14
C VAL A 27 15.57 4.61 -14.17
N LYS A 28 14.36 4.06 -14.05
CA LYS A 28 14.08 2.91 -13.20
C LYS A 28 14.92 1.70 -13.58
N GLU A 29 14.87 1.28 -14.85
CA GLU A 29 15.60 0.09 -15.33
C GLU A 29 17.12 0.25 -15.18
N LEU A 30 17.67 1.44 -15.47
CA LEU A 30 19.11 1.68 -15.33
C LEU A 30 19.58 1.72 -13.88
N VAL A 31 18.78 2.31 -12.98
CA VAL A 31 19.10 2.30 -11.56
C VAL A 31 19.00 0.88 -10.99
N GLU A 32 17.97 0.10 -11.37
CA GLU A 32 17.88 -1.31 -10.99
C GLU A 32 19.10 -2.12 -11.47
N ASN A 33 19.61 -1.85 -12.67
CA ASN A 33 20.83 -2.48 -13.16
C ASN A 33 22.07 -2.10 -12.34
N ALA A 34 22.23 -0.83 -11.95
CA ALA A 34 23.31 -0.38 -11.11
C ALA A 34 23.26 -1.00 -9.69
N LEU A 35 22.04 -1.16 -9.14
CA LEU A 35 21.81 -1.85 -7.86
C LEU A 35 22.19 -3.33 -7.92
N ASP A 36 21.80 -4.00 -9.01
CA ASP A 36 22.19 -5.40 -9.27
C ASP A 36 23.71 -5.56 -9.45
N ALA A 37 24.39 -4.52 -10.00
CA ALA A 37 25.85 -4.43 -10.08
C ALA A 37 26.53 -4.07 -8.74
N LYS A 38 25.79 -4.08 -7.61
CA LYS A 38 26.27 -3.79 -6.25
C LYS A 38 26.90 -2.39 -6.10
N ALA A 39 26.36 -1.41 -6.82
CA ALA A 39 26.76 -0.02 -6.65
C ALA A 39 26.45 0.49 -5.24
N SER A 40 27.38 1.23 -4.66
CA SER A 40 27.21 1.96 -3.39
C SER A 40 27.02 3.46 -3.61
N GLU A 41 27.28 3.97 -4.82
CA GLU A 41 27.08 5.37 -5.21
C GLU A 41 26.42 5.47 -6.58
N LEU A 42 25.40 6.32 -6.68
CA LEU A 42 24.65 6.62 -7.89
C LEU A 42 24.61 8.13 -8.14
N VAL A 43 25.05 8.55 -9.33
CA VAL A 43 24.90 9.94 -9.79
C VAL A 43 24.02 9.94 -11.04
N ILE A 44 22.91 10.68 -10.96
CA ILE A 44 21.86 10.72 -11.97
C ILE A 44 21.75 12.16 -12.46
N ASP A 45 22.05 12.38 -13.74
CA ASP A 45 21.93 13.69 -14.39
C ASP A 45 20.78 13.66 -15.40
N ILE A 46 19.83 14.56 -15.26
CA ILE A 46 18.65 14.69 -16.11
C ILE A 46 18.61 16.06 -16.76
N GLU A 47 18.37 16.10 -18.09
CA GLU A 47 18.11 17.34 -18.81
C GLU A 47 16.72 17.30 -19.48
N SER A 48 15.99 18.43 -19.42
CA SER A 48 14.64 18.58 -20.02
C SER A 48 13.70 17.43 -19.67
N GLY A 49 13.55 17.13 -18.37
CA GLY A 49 12.67 16.04 -17.89
C GLY A 49 13.08 14.65 -18.37
N GLY A 50 14.31 14.47 -18.88
CA GLY A 50 14.85 13.22 -19.41
C GLY A 50 14.60 13.05 -20.92
N ALA A 51 13.92 13.96 -21.58
CA ALA A 51 13.72 13.90 -23.03
C ALA A 51 15.03 14.18 -23.81
N LYS A 52 15.85 15.11 -23.31
CA LYS A 52 17.11 15.50 -23.94
C LYS A 52 18.26 14.62 -23.51
N ARG A 53 18.40 14.37 -22.18
CA ARG A 53 19.47 13.53 -21.65
C ARG A 53 19.09 12.85 -20.34
N ILE A 54 19.48 11.60 -20.22
CA ILE A 54 19.51 10.80 -19.01
C ILE A 54 20.90 10.20 -18.90
N ARG A 55 21.67 10.56 -17.87
CA ARG A 55 22.98 9.96 -17.60
C ARG A 55 22.97 9.39 -16.20
N ILE A 56 23.32 8.12 -16.08
CA ILE A 56 23.41 7.42 -14.81
C ILE A 56 24.81 6.84 -14.71
N ARG A 57 25.51 7.21 -13.64
CA ARG A 57 26.83 6.70 -13.28
C ARG A 57 26.74 5.98 -11.95
N ASP A 58 27.32 4.79 -11.92
CA ASP A 58 27.48 3.95 -10.74
C ASP A 58 28.96 3.60 -10.53
N ASN A 59 29.29 3.13 -9.33
CA ASN A 59 30.57 2.59 -8.94
C ASN A 59 30.49 1.06 -8.71
N GLY A 60 29.57 0.38 -9.40
CA GLY A 60 29.40 -1.07 -9.29
C GLY A 60 30.55 -1.87 -9.92
N VAL A 61 30.37 -3.18 -10.05
CA VAL A 61 31.40 -4.12 -10.54
C VAL A 61 31.84 -3.86 -11.98
N GLY A 62 31.11 -3.06 -12.75
CA GLY A 62 31.41 -2.83 -14.17
C GLY A 62 31.02 -3.98 -15.08
N ILE A 63 31.21 -3.79 -16.40
CA ILE A 63 30.92 -4.76 -17.45
C ILE A 63 32.26 -5.00 -18.22
N PRO A 64 32.71 -6.26 -18.33
CA PRO A 64 33.92 -6.59 -19.09
C PRO A 64 33.78 -6.21 -20.57
N ARG A 65 34.92 -5.87 -21.21
CA ARG A 65 34.98 -5.50 -22.64
C ARG A 65 34.23 -6.50 -23.52
N ASP A 66 34.44 -7.78 -23.27
CA ASP A 66 33.91 -8.87 -24.11
C ASP A 66 32.39 -9.04 -23.96
N GLU A 67 31.82 -8.56 -22.86
CA GLU A 67 30.39 -8.60 -22.57
C GLU A 67 29.65 -7.32 -23.01
N LEU A 68 30.35 -6.23 -23.37
CA LEU A 68 29.71 -4.96 -23.76
C LEU A 68 28.76 -5.11 -24.95
N ALA A 69 29.16 -5.91 -25.97
CA ALA A 69 28.31 -6.17 -27.13
C ALA A 69 27.05 -6.95 -26.72
N LEU A 70 27.22 -7.93 -25.84
CA LEU A 70 26.16 -8.77 -25.34
C LEU A 70 25.17 -7.97 -24.47
N ALA A 71 25.67 -7.04 -23.64
CA ALA A 71 24.87 -6.17 -22.81
C ALA A 71 23.88 -5.27 -23.62
N LEU A 72 24.24 -4.93 -24.87
CA LEU A 72 23.39 -4.19 -25.79
C LEU A 72 22.54 -5.08 -26.70
N SER A 73 22.67 -6.40 -26.64
CA SER A 73 21.86 -7.36 -27.39
C SER A 73 20.58 -7.73 -26.64
N ARG A 74 19.61 -8.32 -27.36
CA ARG A 74 18.37 -8.82 -26.75
C ARG A 74 18.57 -10.20 -26.17
N HIS A 75 17.77 -10.49 -25.13
CA HIS A 75 17.75 -11.80 -24.47
C HIS A 75 19.10 -12.22 -23.88
N ALA A 76 19.93 -11.25 -23.55
CA ALA A 76 21.21 -11.46 -22.90
C ALA A 76 21.16 -10.92 -21.47
N THR A 77 21.36 -11.79 -20.50
CA THR A 77 21.34 -11.45 -19.08
C THR A 77 22.31 -12.35 -18.32
N SER A 78 22.95 -11.78 -17.31
CA SER A 78 23.78 -12.53 -16.35
C SER A 78 23.02 -12.92 -15.09
N LYS A 79 21.70 -12.66 -15.04
CA LYS A 79 20.89 -12.68 -13.80
C LYS A 79 20.05 -13.94 -13.65
N ILE A 80 19.78 -14.65 -14.73
CA ILE A 80 19.09 -15.94 -14.78
C ILE A 80 19.81 -16.84 -15.79
N ALA A 81 20.03 -18.08 -15.43
CA ALA A 81 20.68 -19.08 -16.29
C ALA A 81 19.71 -20.24 -16.61
N ASP A 82 18.77 -20.55 -15.71
CA ASP A 82 17.85 -21.68 -15.84
C ASP A 82 16.41 -21.33 -15.40
N ILE A 83 15.55 -22.33 -15.39
CA ILE A 83 14.14 -22.17 -15.02
C ILE A 83 13.99 -22.00 -13.50
N ASP A 84 14.86 -22.60 -12.71
CA ASP A 84 14.81 -22.50 -11.24
C ASP A 84 15.14 -21.07 -10.79
N ASP A 85 16.09 -20.39 -11.46
CA ASP A 85 16.36 -18.97 -11.27
C ASP A 85 15.15 -18.08 -11.59
N LEU A 86 14.31 -18.50 -12.56
CA LEU A 86 13.11 -17.78 -12.94
C LEU A 86 11.99 -17.92 -11.90
N GLU A 87 11.95 -19.03 -11.16
CA GLU A 87 10.98 -19.25 -10.08
C GLU A 87 11.35 -18.53 -8.79
N ALA A 88 12.66 -18.25 -8.56
CA ALA A 88 13.18 -17.62 -7.36
C ALA A 88 13.99 -16.35 -7.66
N ILE A 89 13.42 -15.39 -8.40
CA ILE A 89 14.10 -14.18 -8.85
C ILE A 89 14.50 -13.28 -7.68
N THR A 90 15.81 -13.19 -7.40
CA THR A 90 16.37 -12.28 -6.38
C THR A 90 16.84 -10.95 -6.96
N SER A 91 17.27 -10.89 -8.25
CA SER A 91 17.72 -9.67 -8.92
C SER A 91 16.57 -8.75 -9.27
N LEU A 92 16.77 -7.41 -9.30
CA LEU A 92 15.75 -6.42 -9.66
C LEU A 92 15.38 -6.48 -11.15
N GLY A 93 16.37 -6.71 -12.05
CA GLY A 93 16.17 -6.92 -13.49
C GLY A 93 16.48 -8.37 -13.87
N PHE A 94 15.79 -8.96 -14.85
CA PHE A 94 16.02 -10.34 -15.28
C PHE A 94 15.78 -10.60 -16.78
N ARG A 95 15.08 -9.70 -17.51
CA ARG A 95 14.61 -9.97 -18.88
C ARG A 95 15.68 -9.85 -19.97
N GLY A 96 16.82 -9.20 -19.72
CA GLY A 96 17.89 -8.99 -20.70
C GLY A 96 17.49 -8.17 -21.92
N GLU A 97 16.50 -7.27 -21.80
CA GLU A 97 15.96 -6.50 -22.92
C GLU A 97 16.03 -4.97 -22.72
N ALA A 98 16.30 -4.50 -21.50
CA ALA A 98 16.20 -3.09 -21.16
C ALA A 98 17.14 -2.21 -21.99
N LEU A 99 18.44 -2.50 -22.01
CA LEU A 99 19.45 -1.70 -22.74
C LEU A 99 19.20 -1.75 -24.25
N ALA A 100 18.88 -2.91 -24.82
CA ALA A 100 18.55 -3.07 -26.24
C ALA A 100 17.29 -2.27 -26.62
N SER A 101 16.26 -2.31 -25.77
CA SER A 101 15.01 -1.55 -25.98
C SER A 101 15.24 -0.03 -25.89
N ILE A 102 16.02 0.42 -24.91
CA ILE A 102 16.35 1.85 -24.73
C ILE A 102 17.20 2.34 -25.93
N SER A 103 18.20 1.57 -26.38
CA SER A 103 19.05 1.96 -27.50
C SER A 103 18.27 2.07 -28.82
N SER A 104 17.19 1.30 -28.99
CA SER A 104 16.35 1.35 -30.20
C SER A 104 15.52 2.62 -30.33
N VAL A 105 15.26 3.34 -29.22
CA VAL A 105 14.43 4.57 -29.20
C VAL A 105 15.20 5.81 -28.73
N SER A 106 16.51 5.70 -28.54
CA SER A 106 17.38 6.78 -28.07
C SER A 106 18.81 6.62 -28.60
N ARG A 107 19.66 7.60 -28.34
CA ARG A 107 21.09 7.53 -28.60
C ARG A 107 21.79 7.11 -27.31
N LEU A 108 22.02 5.81 -27.16
CA LEU A 108 22.63 5.24 -25.96
C LEU A 108 24.14 5.06 -26.15
N ARG A 109 24.91 5.49 -25.16
CA ARG A 109 26.33 5.21 -24.98
C ARG A 109 26.55 4.56 -23.61
N LEU A 110 27.19 3.42 -23.59
CA LEU A 110 27.58 2.66 -22.42
C LEU A 110 29.10 2.75 -22.25
N VAL A 111 29.59 3.18 -21.10
CA VAL A 111 31.00 3.23 -20.74
C VAL A 111 31.20 2.43 -19.48
N SER A 112 32.11 1.49 -19.45
CA SER A 112 32.34 0.65 -18.28
C SER A 112 33.80 0.26 -18.07
N LYS A 113 34.15 0.07 -16.79
CA LYS A 113 35.46 -0.39 -16.35
C LYS A 113 35.30 -1.27 -15.11
N PRO A 114 35.46 -2.59 -15.22
CA PRO A 114 35.66 -3.46 -14.07
C PRO A 114 36.98 -3.16 -13.35
N ALA A 115 37.05 -3.39 -12.04
CA ALA A 115 38.25 -3.14 -11.24
C ALA A 115 39.46 -3.97 -11.70
N GLU A 116 39.21 -5.19 -12.21
CA GLU A 116 40.28 -6.10 -12.71
C GLU A 116 40.83 -5.68 -14.07
N GLN A 117 40.18 -4.77 -14.80
CA GLN A 117 40.64 -4.30 -16.11
C GLN A 117 41.41 -2.99 -16.01
N SER A 118 42.53 -2.90 -16.69
CA SER A 118 43.37 -1.69 -16.71
C SER A 118 42.80 -0.55 -17.51
N ALA A 119 41.91 -0.82 -18.48
CA ALA A 119 41.32 0.18 -19.38
C ALA A 119 39.80 0.10 -19.37
N ALA A 120 39.17 1.28 -19.46
CA ALA A 120 37.73 1.42 -19.69
C ALA A 120 37.40 1.25 -21.18
N TRP A 121 36.20 0.80 -21.46
CA TRP A 121 35.69 0.63 -22.81
C TRP A 121 34.29 1.25 -22.92
N GLN A 122 34.00 1.78 -24.12
CA GLN A 122 32.66 2.30 -24.44
C GLN A 122 32.05 1.49 -25.58
N ALA A 123 30.73 1.38 -25.54
CA ALA A 123 29.94 0.69 -26.55
C ALA A 123 28.69 1.48 -26.90
N TRP A 124 28.27 1.45 -28.16
CA TRP A 124 26.98 1.98 -28.64
C TRP A 124 26.50 1.21 -29.87
N SER A 125 25.22 1.24 -30.13
CA SER A 125 24.62 0.63 -31.34
C SER A 125 24.46 1.66 -32.43
N GLU A 126 24.84 1.31 -33.68
CA GLU A 126 24.75 2.20 -34.82
C GLU A 126 24.15 1.49 -36.04
N GLY A 127 23.42 2.25 -36.87
CA GLY A 127 22.82 1.78 -38.10
C GLY A 127 21.53 0.97 -37.93
N LYS A 128 20.92 0.56 -39.06
CA LYS A 128 19.64 -0.18 -39.09
C LYS A 128 19.78 -1.60 -38.50
N ASP A 129 20.93 -2.17 -38.58
CA ASP A 129 21.22 -3.52 -38.08
C ASP A 129 21.64 -3.51 -36.62
N MET A 130 21.65 -2.32 -35.96
CA MET A 130 22.03 -2.14 -34.55
C MET A 130 23.39 -2.75 -34.21
N GLN A 131 24.36 -2.64 -35.14
CA GLN A 131 25.70 -3.16 -34.91
C GLN A 131 26.38 -2.42 -33.76
N VAL A 132 26.95 -3.19 -32.83
CA VAL A 132 27.62 -2.63 -31.66
C VAL A 132 29.05 -2.27 -32.02
N ARG A 133 29.45 -1.02 -31.77
CA ARG A 133 30.81 -0.55 -31.83
C ARG A 133 31.42 -0.47 -30.46
N ILE A 134 32.68 -0.91 -30.32
CA ILE A 134 33.41 -0.88 -29.04
C ILE A 134 34.72 -0.16 -29.26
N GLU A 135 35.01 0.82 -28.39
CA GLU A 135 36.24 1.62 -28.45
C GLU A 135 36.79 1.82 -27.03
N PRO A 136 38.13 2.03 -26.90
CA PRO A 136 38.73 2.43 -25.63
C PRO A 136 38.10 3.75 -25.10
N ALA A 137 38.00 3.86 -23.79
CA ALA A 137 37.47 5.05 -23.12
C ALA A 137 38.24 5.32 -21.82
N SER A 138 37.93 6.43 -21.15
CA SER A 138 38.42 6.74 -19.81
C SER A 138 37.25 6.78 -18.85
N HIS A 139 37.31 5.94 -17.81
CA HIS A 139 36.27 5.86 -16.79
C HIS A 139 36.87 5.35 -15.48
N PRO A 140 36.44 5.80 -14.30
CA PRO A 140 36.75 5.14 -13.04
C PRO A 140 36.07 3.76 -13.00
N ASP A 141 36.32 2.97 -11.96
CA ASP A 141 35.67 1.69 -11.78
C ASP A 141 34.13 1.90 -11.68
N GLY A 142 33.38 1.01 -12.36
CA GLY A 142 31.91 1.12 -12.46
C GLY A 142 31.40 1.33 -13.89
N THR A 143 30.17 1.84 -14.01
CA THR A 143 29.51 2.01 -15.32
C THR A 143 28.84 3.38 -15.44
N THR A 144 28.87 3.94 -16.65
CA THR A 144 28.04 5.10 -17.01
C THR A 144 27.20 4.75 -18.24
N VAL A 145 25.90 4.93 -18.13
CA VAL A 145 24.96 4.89 -19.27
C VAL A 145 24.51 6.30 -19.56
N ASP A 146 24.81 6.79 -20.77
CA ASP A 146 24.43 8.14 -21.25
C ASP A 146 23.45 8.00 -22.42
N ILE A 147 22.24 8.48 -22.22
CA ILE A 147 21.13 8.39 -23.16
C ILE A 147 20.76 9.80 -23.59
N GLN A 148 20.71 10.01 -24.89
CA GLN A 148 20.35 11.29 -25.49
C GLN A 148 19.18 11.14 -26.45
N ASP A 149 18.39 12.23 -26.59
CA ASP A 149 17.32 12.37 -27.56
C ASP A 149 16.28 11.23 -27.48
N VAL A 150 15.72 10.99 -26.31
CA VAL A 150 14.69 9.95 -26.08
C VAL A 150 13.54 10.13 -27.07
N PHE A 151 13.15 9.05 -27.77
CA PHE A 151 12.12 9.00 -28.80
C PHE A 151 12.42 9.84 -30.06
N TYR A 152 13.71 10.08 -30.40
CA TYR A 152 14.09 10.84 -31.59
C TYR A 152 13.54 10.22 -32.88
N ASN A 153 13.49 8.90 -32.97
CA ASN A 153 13.03 8.12 -34.13
C ASN A 153 11.58 7.64 -34.02
N THR A 154 10.88 7.99 -32.94
CA THR A 154 9.47 7.63 -32.69
C THR A 154 8.65 8.88 -32.38
N PRO A 155 8.36 9.76 -33.38
CA PRO A 155 7.75 11.06 -33.17
C PRO A 155 6.37 11.01 -32.54
N ALA A 156 5.60 9.94 -32.77
CA ALA A 156 4.32 9.74 -32.11
C ALA A 156 4.49 9.61 -30.59
N ARG A 157 5.43 8.79 -30.11
CA ARG A 157 5.73 8.65 -28.68
C ARG A 157 6.26 9.94 -28.08
N ARG A 158 7.13 10.66 -28.79
CA ARG A 158 7.65 11.95 -28.34
C ARG A 158 6.54 12.96 -28.09
N LYS A 159 5.46 12.98 -28.89
CA LYS A 159 4.29 13.85 -28.70
C LYS A 159 3.46 13.50 -27.44
N PHE A 160 3.55 12.29 -26.93
CA PHE A 160 2.87 11.89 -25.69
C PHE A 160 3.61 12.28 -24.42
N LEU A 161 4.88 12.70 -24.50
CA LEU A 161 5.60 13.24 -23.36
C LEU A 161 4.88 14.49 -22.85
N ARG A 162 4.78 14.58 -21.53
CA ARG A 162 4.23 15.75 -20.84
C ARG A 162 5.29 16.88 -20.78
N THR A 163 5.01 17.90 -20.00
CA THR A 163 5.98 18.97 -19.78
C THR A 163 7.22 18.44 -19.06
N ASP A 164 8.38 19.06 -19.26
CA ASP A 164 9.65 18.72 -18.61
C ASP A 164 9.50 18.61 -17.08
N LYS A 165 8.71 19.51 -16.48
CA LYS A 165 8.41 19.49 -15.05
C LYS A 165 7.65 18.25 -14.63
N THR A 166 6.67 17.82 -15.44
CA THR A 166 5.87 16.62 -15.15
C THR A 166 6.69 15.35 -15.31
N GLU A 167 7.47 15.24 -16.39
CA GLU A 167 8.33 14.07 -16.62
C GLU A 167 9.44 13.97 -15.56
N PHE A 168 10.03 15.10 -15.17
CA PHE A 168 10.98 15.14 -14.06
C PHE A 168 10.31 14.74 -12.74
N GLY A 169 9.06 15.14 -12.49
CA GLY A 169 8.29 14.72 -11.31
C GLY A 169 8.13 13.19 -11.23
N HIS A 170 7.93 12.52 -12.36
CA HIS A 170 7.90 11.05 -12.41
C HIS A 170 9.26 10.42 -12.11
N ILE A 171 10.36 11.04 -12.58
CA ILE A 171 11.72 10.59 -12.28
C ILE A 171 12.01 10.79 -10.78
N ASP A 172 11.72 11.97 -10.22
CA ASP A 172 11.91 12.27 -8.78
C ASP A 172 11.17 11.26 -7.90
N GLU A 173 9.95 10.86 -8.29
CA GLU A 173 9.17 9.86 -7.58
C GLU A 173 9.81 8.45 -7.66
N VAL A 174 10.37 8.04 -8.81
CA VAL A 174 11.12 6.78 -8.93
C VAL A 174 12.34 6.80 -8.00
N ILE A 175 13.11 7.88 -8.00
CA ILE A 175 14.31 8.01 -7.16
C ILE A 175 13.97 8.02 -5.67
N LYS A 176 12.88 8.67 -5.25
CA LYS A 176 12.39 8.61 -3.87
C LYS A 176 12.10 7.18 -3.42
N ARG A 177 11.43 6.42 -4.26
CA ARG A 177 11.09 5.01 -3.99
C ARG A 177 12.34 4.15 -3.84
N ILE A 178 13.30 4.33 -4.74
CA ILE A 178 14.59 3.64 -4.66
C ILE A 178 15.35 4.07 -3.39
N ALA A 179 15.36 5.36 -3.07
CA ALA A 179 15.99 5.86 -1.85
C ALA A 179 15.37 5.30 -0.56
N LEU A 180 14.12 4.89 -0.56
CA LEU A 180 13.48 4.18 0.55
C LEU A 180 13.74 2.68 0.53
N SER A 181 13.90 2.06 -0.64
CA SER A 181 14.15 0.60 -0.73
C SER A 181 15.60 0.22 -0.47
N ARG A 182 16.55 1.14 -0.69
CA ARG A 182 18.00 0.88 -0.58
C ARG A 182 18.63 1.98 0.28
N TRP A 183 18.73 1.70 1.56
CA TRP A 183 19.31 2.62 2.55
C TRP A 183 20.83 2.69 2.45
N ASP A 184 21.45 1.63 1.98
CA ASP A 184 22.88 1.37 1.87
C ASP A 184 23.59 2.15 0.74
N ILE A 185 22.88 2.96 -0.04
CA ILE A 185 23.41 3.61 -1.25
C ILE A 185 23.34 5.13 -1.16
N ASP A 186 24.41 5.80 -1.58
CA ASP A 186 24.41 7.24 -1.86
C ASP A 186 23.74 7.53 -3.20
N ILE A 187 22.73 8.41 -3.21
CA ILE A 187 22.03 8.78 -4.43
C ILE A 187 22.06 10.30 -4.61
N THR A 188 22.64 10.75 -5.71
CA THR A 188 22.63 12.16 -6.15
C THR A 188 21.77 12.30 -7.40
N LEU A 189 20.74 13.15 -7.36
CA LEU A 189 19.90 13.50 -8.50
C LEU A 189 20.11 14.97 -8.88
N ASN A 190 20.58 15.19 -10.12
CA ASN A 190 20.74 16.51 -10.71
C ASN A 190 19.70 16.73 -11.81
N HIS A 191 19.21 17.95 -11.94
CA HIS A 191 18.30 18.37 -13.01
C HIS A 191 18.77 19.68 -13.61
N ASN A 192 19.02 19.68 -14.94
CA ASN A 192 19.54 20.83 -15.67
C ASN A 192 20.80 21.45 -15.01
N GLY A 193 21.75 20.60 -14.61
CA GLY A 193 23.02 20.98 -13.99
C GLY A 193 22.93 21.40 -12.51
N LYS A 194 21.75 21.34 -11.88
CA LYS A 194 21.58 21.66 -10.46
C LYS A 194 21.23 20.41 -9.65
N ARG A 195 21.88 20.22 -8.49
CA ARG A 195 21.56 19.13 -7.58
C ARG A 195 20.20 19.39 -6.91
N VAL A 196 19.23 18.51 -7.17
CA VAL A 196 17.86 18.59 -6.65
C VAL A 196 17.68 17.70 -5.42
N ARG A 197 18.31 16.49 -5.42
CA ARG A 197 18.24 15.54 -4.31
C ARG A 197 19.62 15.02 -3.97
N TYR A 198 19.79 14.73 -2.68
CA TYR A 198 20.93 13.95 -2.17
C TYR A 198 20.46 13.10 -0.99
N TYR A 199 20.59 11.80 -1.15
CA TYR A 199 20.25 10.78 -0.17
C TYR A 199 21.54 10.03 0.21
N PRO A 200 22.19 10.38 1.35
CA PRO A 200 23.40 9.69 1.78
C PRO A 200 23.09 8.24 2.18
N ALA A 201 24.02 7.33 1.98
CA ALA A 201 23.95 5.97 2.49
C ALA A 201 23.80 5.97 4.01
N VAL A 202 23.07 4.98 4.53
CA VAL A 202 22.79 4.82 5.96
C VAL A 202 23.11 3.38 6.34
N SER A 203 23.84 3.18 7.44
CA SER A 203 24.10 1.85 7.97
C SER A 203 22.84 1.24 8.60
N GLU A 204 22.74 -0.09 8.57
CA GLU A 204 21.55 -0.84 9.03
C GLU A 204 21.14 -0.58 10.48
N HIS A 205 22.03 -0.07 11.34
CA HIS A 205 21.76 0.13 12.76
C HIS A 205 21.55 1.59 13.17
N ASP A 206 21.47 2.53 12.22
CA ASP A 206 21.39 3.96 12.53
C ASP A 206 19.97 4.51 12.31
N GLN A 207 19.10 4.31 13.30
CA GLN A 207 17.72 4.79 13.28
C GLN A 207 17.60 6.31 13.11
N LEU A 208 18.58 7.10 13.60
CA LEU A 208 18.56 8.55 13.47
C LEU A 208 18.76 8.97 12.00
N HIS A 209 19.70 8.33 11.31
CA HIS A 209 19.93 8.57 9.89
C HIS A 209 18.81 8.02 9.01
N TRP A 210 18.18 6.91 9.39
CA TRP A 210 16.95 6.43 8.75
C TRP A 210 15.85 7.47 8.81
N ARG A 211 15.56 8.03 9.99
CA ARG A 211 14.56 9.10 10.14
C ARG A 211 14.90 10.34 9.33
N ARG A 212 16.17 10.74 9.24
CA ARG A 212 16.61 11.85 8.40
C ARG A 212 16.37 11.60 6.91
N ARG A 213 16.63 10.39 6.42
CA ARG A 213 16.37 10.00 5.03
C ARG A 213 14.86 9.91 4.77
N LEU A 214 14.11 9.33 5.69
CA LEU A 214 12.64 9.28 5.65
C LEU A 214 12.05 10.72 5.58
N ALA A 215 12.58 11.66 6.36
CA ALA A 215 12.17 13.05 6.33
C ALA A 215 12.40 13.71 4.96
N LYS A 216 13.52 13.41 4.30
CA LYS A 216 13.82 13.94 2.95
C LYS A 216 12.86 13.41 1.88
N VAL A 217 12.32 12.20 2.05
CA VAL A 217 11.40 11.57 1.08
C VAL A 217 9.95 11.85 1.42
N CYS A 218 9.54 11.56 2.66
CA CYS A 218 8.14 11.56 3.11
C CYS A 218 7.72 12.87 3.78
N GLY A 219 8.69 13.75 4.07
CA GLY A 219 8.47 15.00 4.80
C GLY A 219 8.79 14.88 6.30
N SER A 220 9.20 16.01 6.90
CA SER A 220 9.66 16.06 8.29
C SER A 220 8.57 15.69 9.30
N GLY A 221 7.32 16.12 9.09
CA GLY A 221 6.21 15.78 9.98
C GLY A 221 6.00 14.27 10.10
N PHE A 222 5.90 13.56 8.98
CA PHE A 222 5.78 12.10 9.03
C PHE A 222 6.98 11.44 9.71
N ALA A 223 8.20 11.86 9.39
CA ALA A 223 9.40 11.23 9.93
C ALA A 223 9.62 11.48 11.43
N GLN A 224 9.09 12.58 12.00
CA GLN A 224 9.15 12.87 13.43
C GLN A 224 8.20 12.00 14.23
N ASP A 225 6.96 11.90 13.74
CA ASP A 225 5.84 11.36 14.52
C ASP A 225 5.49 9.92 14.13
N ALA A 226 6.07 9.39 13.04
CA ALA A 226 5.79 8.03 12.60
C ALA A 226 6.29 6.98 13.60
N LEU A 227 5.41 6.01 13.86
CA LEU A 227 5.68 4.85 14.70
C LEU A 227 6.51 3.84 13.91
N TYR A 228 7.70 3.54 14.39
CA TYR A 228 8.49 2.42 13.85
C TYR A 228 8.00 1.12 14.47
N PHE A 229 7.87 0.09 13.66
CA PHE A 229 7.52 -1.25 14.09
C PHE A 229 8.30 -2.30 13.32
N GLN A 230 8.43 -3.46 13.95
CA GLN A 230 9.05 -4.64 13.37
C GLN A 230 8.35 -5.87 13.93
N GLN A 231 7.93 -6.80 13.07
CA GLN A 231 7.26 -8.03 13.46
C GLN A 231 7.70 -9.19 12.57
N HIS A 232 7.87 -10.34 13.18
CA HIS A 232 8.22 -11.59 12.50
C HIS A 232 7.11 -12.61 12.69
N ALA A 233 6.82 -13.37 11.64
CA ALA A 233 5.91 -14.51 11.70
C ALA A 233 6.39 -15.60 10.75
N HIS A 234 6.92 -16.70 11.29
CA HIS A 234 7.57 -17.76 10.52
C HIS A 234 8.65 -17.16 9.59
N ASP A 235 8.51 -17.35 8.28
CA ASP A 235 9.44 -16.86 7.27
C ASP A 235 9.07 -15.47 6.71
N ILE A 236 8.04 -14.82 7.26
CA ILE A 236 7.60 -13.50 6.84
C ILE A 236 8.05 -12.46 7.87
N HIS A 237 8.69 -11.42 7.39
CA HIS A 237 9.10 -10.26 8.19
C HIS A 237 8.43 -9.01 7.66
N ILE A 238 7.88 -8.19 8.56
CA ILE A 238 7.34 -6.87 8.24
C ILE A 238 7.95 -5.84 9.18
N GLU A 239 8.40 -4.74 8.62
CA GLU A 239 8.88 -3.58 9.36
C GLU A 239 8.49 -2.29 8.67
N GLY A 240 8.63 -1.16 9.35
CA GLY A 240 8.38 0.13 8.72
C GLY A 240 7.88 1.21 9.66
N TRP A 241 7.29 2.23 9.05
CA TRP A 241 6.77 3.40 9.74
C TRP A 241 5.31 3.61 9.38
N LEU A 242 4.50 3.88 10.41
CA LEU A 242 3.08 4.21 10.30
C LEU A 242 2.82 5.57 10.95
N ALA A 243 1.96 6.38 10.36
CA ALA A 243 1.44 7.56 11.02
C ALA A 243 0.37 7.17 12.05
N ALA A 244 0.34 7.83 13.20
CA ALA A 244 -0.83 7.77 14.06
C ALA A 244 -2.09 8.29 13.32
N PRO A 245 -3.31 7.83 13.66
CA PRO A 245 -4.53 8.21 12.94
C PRO A 245 -4.71 9.73 12.80
N GLU A 246 -4.37 10.50 13.85
CA GLU A 246 -4.48 11.96 13.90
C GLU A 246 -3.49 12.67 12.96
N GLN A 247 -2.40 11.98 12.59
CA GLN A 247 -1.33 12.50 11.75
C GLN A 247 -1.43 12.01 10.29
N CYS A 248 -2.41 11.15 9.99
CA CYS A 248 -2.69 10.72 8.65
C CYS A 248 -3.10 11.88 7.75
N ARG A 249 -2.68 11.82 6.48
CA ARG A 249 -2.87 12.91 5.52
C ARG A 249 -4.20 12.80 4.79
N HIS A 250 -4.66 13.93 4.22
CA HIS A 250 -5.82 13.94 3.30
C HIS A 250 -5.48 13.39 1.91
N GLN A 251 -4.19 13.34 1.55
CA GLN A 251 -3.71 12.83 0.26
C GLN A 251 -2.83 11.60 0.47
N GLY A 252 -3.00 10.59 -0.38
CA GLY A 252 -2.21 9.36 -0.36
C GLY A 252 -0.83 9.49 -1.04
N ASP A 253 -0.13 10.59 -0.79
CA ASP A 253 1.19 10.91 -1.34
C ASP A 253 2.34 10.16 -0.64
N VAL A 254 2.11 9.68 0.58
CA VAL A 254 3.04 8.86 1.36
C VAL A 254 2.39 7.51 1.67
N GLN A 255 2.38 6.64 0.67
CA GLN A 255 1.93 5.25 0.76
C GLN A 255 2.95 4.38 0.03
N TYR A 256 4.00 3.97 0.75
CA TYR A 256 5.08 3.18 0.19
C TYR A 256 5.05 1.76 0.77
N SER A 257 4.95 0.76 -0.11
CA SER A 257 5.08 -0.65 0.25
C SER A 257 6.17 -1.30 -0.59
N PHE A 258 7.00 -2.08 0.07
CA PHE A 258 8.12 -2.80 -0.52
C PHE A 258 7.98 -4.29 -0.21
N VAL A 259 8.22 -5.14 -1.20
CA VAL A 259 8.28 -6.59 -1.04
C VAL A 259 9.63 -7.07 -1.56
N ASN A 260 10.42 -7.71 -0.70
CA ASN A 260 11.77 -8.17 -1.00
C ASN A 260 12.64 -7.05 -1.63
N GLY A 261 12.58 -5.84 -1.06
CA GLY A 261 13.32 -4.67 -1.55
C GLY A 261 12.75 -4.03 -2.83
N ARG A 262 11.69 -4.58 -3.42
CA ARG A 262 11.02 -4.02 -4.60
C ARG A 262 9.83 -3.17 -4.19
N MET A 263 9.74 -1.96 -4.74
CA MET A 263 8.57 -1.12 -4.51
C MET A 263 7.36 -1.67 -5.26
N MET A 264 6.29 -1.92 -4.53
CA MET A 264 5.05 -2.47 -5.04
C MET A 264 3.88 -1.51 -4.79
N LYS A 265 2.93 -1.48 -5.73
CA LYS A 265 1.60 -0.89 -5.53
C LYS A 265 0.58 -2.02 -5.38
N ASP A 266 0.89 -2.94 -4.50
CA ASP A 266 0.07 -4.13 -4.32
C ASP A 266 -1.27 -3.78 -3.66
N LYS A 267 -2.37 -4.27 -4.26
CA LYS A 267 -3.73 -3.98 -3.81
C LYS A 267 -4.05 -4.69 -2.50
N LEU A 268 -3.48 -5.87 -2.29
CA LEU A 268 -3.72 -6.70 -1.10
C LEU A 268 -3.12 -6.04 0.14
N ILE A 269 -1.84 -5.60 0.07
CA ILE A 269 -1.16 -4.90 1.16
C ILE A 269 -1.88 -3.58 1.47
N ASN A 270 -2.18 -2.77 0.43
CA ASN A 270 -2.89 -1.51 0.61
C ASN A 270 -4.29 -1.70 1.19
N HIS A 271 -5.00 -2.76 0.81
CA HIS A 271 -6.31 -3.10 1.36
C HIS A 271 -6.20 -3.50 2.84
N ALA A 272 -5.24 -4.36 3.20
CA ALA A 272 -5.00 -4.76 4.58
C ALA A 272 -4.71 -3.56 5.50
N ILE A 273 -3.85 -2.63 5.03
CA ILE A 273 -3.52 -1.43 5.79
C ILE A 273 -4.75 -0.52 5.93
N ARG A 274 -5.50 -0.26 4.85
CA ARG A 274 -6.73 0.53 4.92
C ARG A 274 -7.74 -0.07 5.89
N GLN A 275 -7.94 -1.37 5.84
CA GLN A 275 -8.83 -2.08 6.74
C GLN A 275 -8.37 -2.00 8.21
N ALA A 276 -7.05 -2.01 8.47
CA ALA A 276 -6.51 -1.82 9.80
C ALA A 276 -6.83 -0.43 10.36
N TYR A 277 -6.80 0.59 9.51
CA TYR A 277 -7.08 1.99 9.89
C TYR A 277 -8.58 2.35 9.91
N ASP A 278 -9.45 1.52 9.35
CA ASP A 278 -10.87 1.83 9.09
C ASP A 278 -11.64 2.27 10.35
N SER A 279 -11.30 1.68 11.50
CA SER A 279 -11.92 2.02 12.80
C SER A 279 -11.36 3.29 13.45
N PHE A 280 -10.27 3.86 12.92
CA PHE A 280 -9.52 4.95 13.55
C PHE A 280 -9.51 6.23 12.72
N LEU A 281 -9.75 6.14 11.40
CA LEU A 281 -9.69 7.29 10.50
C LEU A 281 -11.06 7.90 10.25
N THR A 282 -11.09 9.22 10.17
CA THR A 282 -12.23 9.96 9.59
C THR A 282 -12.24 9.80 8.07
N ALA A 283 -13.41 9.93 7.44
CA ALA A 283 -13.60 9.73 6.00
C ALA A 283 -12.70 10.60 5.08
N GLU A 284 -12.14 11.69 5.62
CA GLU A 284 -11.29 12.63 4.87
C GLU A 284 -9.80 12.27 4.90
N ARG A 285 -9.38 11.31 5.72
CA ARG A 285 -7.96 10.95 5.88
C ARG A 285 -7.66 9.61 5.28
N VAL A 286 -6.42 9.44 4.84
CA VAL A 286 -5.91 8.18 4.27
C VAL A 286 -4.68 7.71 5.04
N PRO A 287 -4.49 6.39 5.20
CA PRO A 287 -3.31 5.85 5.85
C PRO A 287 -2.03 6.39 5.26
N THR A 288 -1.07 6.76 6.11
CA THR A 288 0.23 7.29 5.72
C THR A 288 1.30 6.35 6.25
N PHE A 289 2.10 5.75 5.36
CA PHE A 289 3.01 4.67 5.74
C PHE A 289 4.18 4.46 4.78
N ALA A 290 5.25 3.84 5.30
CA ALA A 290 6.34 3.24 4.54
C ALA A 290 6.64 1.86 5.15
N ILE A 291 6.28 0.77 4.45
CA ILE A 291 6.30 -0.60 4.97
C ILE A 291 7.17 -1.49 4.08
N TYR A 292 7.95 -2.35 4.73
CA TYR A 292 8.84 -3.33 4.11
C TYR A 292 8.36 -4.72 4.52
N LEU A 293 8.06 -5.54 3.53
CA LEU A 293 7.68 -6.94 3.69
C LEU A 293 8.74 -7.83 3.07
N THR A 294 9.30 -8.72 3.85
CA THR A 294 10.22 -9.76 3.38
C THR A 294 9.51 -11.10 3.45
N VAL A 295 9.50 -11.81 2.33
CA VAL A 295 8.82 -13.10 2.14
C VAL A 295 9.78 -14.04 1.40
N PRO A 296 9.78 -15.35 1.64
CA PRO A 296 10.56 -16.29 0.84
C PRO A 296 10.31 -16.12 -0.66
N ALA A 297 11.38 -16.16 -1.46
CA ALA A 297 11.32 -15.83 -2.89
C ALA A 297 10.40 -16.80 -3.66
N ASP A 298 10.33 -18.05 -3.26
CA ASP A 298 9.47 -19.11 -3.80
C ASP A 298 7.97 -18.91 -3.47
N GLN A 299 7.64 -18.01 -2.53
CA GLN A 299 6.26 -17.70 -2.17
C GLN A 299 5.68 -16.46 -2.85
N VAL A 300 6.47 -15.81 -3.70
CA VAL A 300 6.09 -14.57 -4.41
C VAL A 300 6.40 -14.66 -5.88
N ASP A 301 5.38 -14.71 -6.71
CA ASP A 301 5.54 -14.52 -8.16
C ASP A 301 5.64 -13.03 -8.48
N VAL A 302 6.82 -12.60 -8.95
CA VAL A 302 7.12 -11.21 -9.35
C VAL A 302 6.98 -11.00 -10.87
N ASN A 303 6.74 -12.05 -11.65
CA ASN A 303 6.63 -11.99 -13.11
C ASN A 303 5.18 -11.80 -13.59
N VAL A 304 4.37 -11.05 -12.85
CA VAL A 304 2.95 -10.85 -13.16
C VAL A 304 2.70 -9.71 -14.14
N HIS A 305 3.47 -8.63 -14.04
CA HIS A 305 3.26 -7.42 -14.86
C HIS A 305 4.58 -6.93 -15.48
N PRO A 306 4.60 -6.47 -16.75
CA PRO A 306 5.82 -5.97 -17.40
C PRO A 306 6.56 -4.90 -16.60
N ALA A 307 5.82 -3.97 -15.98
CA ALA A 307 6.39 -2.90 -15.15
C ALA A 307 6.74 -3.34 -13.71
N LYS A 308 6.57 -4.61 -13.34
CA LYS A 308 6.90 -5.17 -12.02
C LYS A 308 6.26 -4.41 -10.84
N HIS A 309 5.05 -3.88 -11.02
CA HIS A 309 4.36 -3.10 -9.97
C HIS A 309 3.41 -3.93 -9.11
N GLU A 310 3.05 -5.13 -9.54
CA GLU A 310 2.17 -6.06 -8.83
C GLU A 310 2.88 -7.40 -8.65
N VAL A 311 2.63 -8.05 -7.53
CA VAL A 311 3.10 -9.42 -7.24
C VAL A 311 1.91 -10.32 -6.95
N ARG A 312 2.11 -11.61 -7.07
CA ARG A 312 1.16 -12.61 -6.58
C ARG A 312 1.80 -13.40 -5.45
N PHE A 313 1.20 -13.34 -4.28
CA PHE A 313 1.59 -14.19 -3.17
C PHE A 313 0.93 -15.56 -3.32
N HIS A 314 1.63 -16.64 -3.09
CA HIS A 314 1.03 -17.97 -3.07
C HIS A 314 -0.02 -18.07 -1.97
N GLN A 315 0.26 -17.47 -0.83
CA GLN A 315 -0.61 -17.45 0.35
C GLN A 315 -1.20 -16.05 0.62
N GLN A 316 -1.96 -15.51 -0.34
CA GLN A 316 -2.49 -14.15 -0.30
C GLN A 316 -3.23 -13.80 1.00
N ARG A 317 -4.08 -14.71 1.49
CA ARG A 317 -4.85 -14.47 2.73
C ARG A 317 -3.96 -14.37 3.96
N GLN A 318 -2.92 -15.19 4.05
CA GLN A 318 -2.01 -15.17 5.20
C GLN A 318 -1.22 -13.86 5.25
N VAL A 319 -0.70 -13.40 4.10
CA VAL A 319 -0.02 -12.11 4.00
C VAL A 319 -0.97 -10.96 4.35
N HIS A 320 -2.19 -10.97 3.81
CA HIS A 320 -3.20 -9.97 4.13
C HIS A 320 -3.49 -9.90 5.63
N ASP A 321 -3.80 -11.05 6.25
CA ASP A 321 -4.19 -11.14 7.66
C ASP A 321 -3.01 -10.78 8.57
N PHE A 322 -1.78 -11.13 8.19
CA PHE A 322 -0.58 -10.76 8.93
C PHE A 322 -0.37 -9.25 8.93
N VAL A 323 -0.42 -8.60 7.76
CA VAL A 323 -0.30 -7.14 7.65
C VAL A 323 -1.43 -6.45 8.42
N LEU A 324 -2.67 -6.89 8.23
CA LEU A 324 -3.85 -6.34 8.90
C LEU A 324 -3.71 -6.38 10.43
N ASN A 325 -3.39 -7.57 10.97
CA ASN A 325 -3.32 -7.75 12.43
C ASN A 325 -2.14 -7.00 13.03
N THR A 326 -0.97 -7.00 12.38
CA THR A 326 0.20 -6.25 12.85
C THR A 326 -0.10 -4.75 12.93
N VAL A 327 -0.62 -4.17 11.87
CA VAL A 327 -0.94 -2.74 11.84
C VAL A 327 -2.05 -2.41 12.86
N LYS A 328 -3.08 -3.23 12.96
CA LYS A 328 -4.20 -3.02 13.90
C LYS A 328 -3.75 -3.09 15.36
N GLN A 329 -2.87 -4.03 15.72
CA GLN A 329 -2.34 -4.13 17.08
C GLN A 329 -1.52 -2.90 17.48
N LEU A 330 -0.71 -2.37 16.57
CA LEU A 330 0.06 -1.15 16.81
C LEU A 330 -0.83 0.06 17.06
N LEU A 331 -1.90 0.22 16.25
CA LEU A 331 -2.83 1.33 16.42
C LEU A 331 -3.62 1.23 17.74
N LEU A 332 -4.00 0.01 18.16
CA LEU A 332 -4.67 -0.22 19.44
C LEU A 332 -3.76 0.06 20.64
N GLY A 333 -2.48 -0.32 20.57
CA GLY A 333 -1.49 -0.06 21.62
C GLY A 333 -1.29 1.44 21.89
N GLN A 334 -1.25 2.26 20.83
CA GLN A 334 -1.15 3.72 20.95
C GLN A 334 -2.37 4.35 21.60
N HIS A 335 -3.58 3.90 21.27
CA HIS A 335 -4.80 4.41 21.92
C HIS A 335 -4.86 4.15 23.43
N GLN A 336 -4.22 3.07 23.92
CA GLN A 336 -4.14 2.79 25.35
C GLN A 336 -3.11 3.68 26.07
N GLU A 337 -1.99 3.99 25.43
CA GLU A 337 -0.98 4.90 26.00
C GLU A 337 -1.50 6.35 26.06
N ASP A 338 -2.21 6.81 25.03
CA ASP A 338 -2.79 8.17 24.99
C ASP A 338 -3.93 8.34 26.02
N THR A 339 -4.74 7.31 26.27
CA THR A 339 -5.79 7.35 27.30
C THR A 339 -5.21 7.31 28.71
N ASN A 340 -4.13 6.58 28.95
CA ASN A 340 -3.44 6.54 30.24
C ASN A 340 -2.68 7.86 30.50
N SER A 341 -2.05 8.46 29.50
CA SER A 341 -1.37 9.74 29.65
C SER A 341 -2.33 10.93 29.81
N ALA A 342 -3.58 10.81 29.36
CA ALA A 342 -4.63 11.81 29.59
C ALA A 342 -5.22 11.72 31.01
N SER A 343 -5.29 10.52 31.60
CA SER A 343 -5.73 10.33 32.98
C SER A 343 -4.71 10.82 34.01
N ASP A 344 -3.41 10.65 33.75
CA ASP A 344 -2.33 11.16 34.62
C ASP A 344 -2.22 12.70 34.60
N ARG A 345 -2.69 13.36 33.54
CA ARG A 345 -2.71 14.85 33.48
C ARG A 345 -3.89 15.50 34.21
N VAL A 346 -4.87 14.73 34.60
CA VAL A 346 -6.06 15.26 35.33
C VAL A 346 -5.87 15.24 36.85
N GLU A 347 -4.96 14.44 37.40
CA GLU A 347 -4.71 14.36 38.85
C GLU A 347 -3.74 15.41 39.40
N ASP A 348 -2.95 16.12 38.57
CA ASP A 348 -1.93 17.08 39.01
C ASP A 348 -2.38 18.57 38.97
N ALA A 349 -3.67 18.83 38.74
CA ALA A 349 -4.23 20.21 38.65
C ALA A 349 -4.86 20.74 39.95
N THR A 350 -4.59 20.14 41.11
CA THR A 350 -5.11 20.63 42.39
C THR A 350 -4.03 20.86 43.42
N GLN A 351 -3.10 21.79 43.16
CA GLN A 351 -2.42 22.54 44.22
C GLN A 351 -1.85 23.85 43.68
N GLN A 352 -2.57 24.95 43.94
CA GLN A 352 -1.99 26.29 43.97
C GLN A 352 -1.30 26.52 45.34
N PRO A 353 -0.22 27.35 45.38
CA PRO A 353 -0.39 28.59 46.12
C PRO A 353 0.12 29.85 45.39
N ARG A 354 -0.59 30.93 45.68
CA ARG A 354 -0.32 32.34 45.40
C ARG A 354 1.03 32.80 45.91
N HIS A 355 1.66 33.76 45.18
CA HIS A 355 2.25 35.02 45.65
C HIS A 355 2.83 35.76 44.44
N LEU A 356 2.29 36.91 44.09
CA LEU A 356 2.45 38.32 44.38
C LEU A 356 3.87 38.93 44.15
N TYR A 357 3.81 40.07 43.46
CA TYR A 357 4.67 41.22 43.29
C TYR A 357 5.47 41.27 41.98
N GLN A 358 5.11 42.16 41.09
CA GLN A 358 5.26 43.64 40.93
C GLN A 358 6.57 44.05 40.25
N THR A 359 6.32 44.78 39.19
CA THR A 359 6.82 46.09 38.74
C THR A 359 7.95 46.15 37.72
N GLY A 360 7.66 46.96 36.73
CA GLY A 360 8.51 48.00 36.12
C GLY A 360 9.04 47.65 34.73
N GLY A 361 8.57 48.19 33.68
CA GLY A 361 8.61 49.55 33.27
C GLY A 361 9.36 49.72 31.94
N SER A 362 8.69 50.35 31.02
CA SER A 362 9.13 51.35 30.02
C SER A 362 9.54 50.94 28.60
N LYS A 363 8.60 51.24 27.69
CA LYS A 363 8.69 52.16 26.50
C LYS A 363 9.79 51.96 25.46
N LYS A 364 9.43 51.76 24.24
CA LYS A 364 9.28 52.73 23.11
C LYS A 364 9.13 51.97 21.78
N HIS A 365 8.02 52.26 21.08
CA HIS A 365 7.88 52.91 19.77
C HIS A 365 8.91 52.48 18.69
N VAL A 366 8.44 52.05 17.50
CA VAL A 366 7.98 52.89 16.37
C VAL A 366 7.55 51.94 15.21
N THR A 367 6.31 52.10 14.76
CA THR A 367 5.75 52.20 13.40
C THR A 367 6.48 51.51 12.23
N SER A 368 5.82 50.75 11.39
CA SER A 368 4.99 51.18 10.26
C SER A 368 4.49 50.01 9.43
N ASN A 369 3.18 49.98 9.22
CA ASN A 369 2.56 49.33 8.06
C ASN A 369 2.87 50.16 6.79
N PRO A 370 2.89 49.56 5.59
CA PRO A 370 1.71 49.80 4.76
C PRO A 370 1.24 48.58 3.89
N SER A 371 -0.03 48.50 3.82
CA SER A 371 -0.97 48.60 2.70
C SER A 371 -1.27 47.30 1.93
N VAL A 372 -2.47 46.91 2.20
CA VAL A 372 -3.45 46.19 1.37
C VAL A 372 -3.44 46.74 -0.08
N ARG A 373 -3.40 45.86 -1.07
CA ARG A 373 -3.96 46.09 -2.39
C ARG A 373 -4.97 45.02 -2.72
N ASP A 374 -6.22 45.45 -2.65
CA ASP A 374 -7.37 44.83 -3.31
C ASP A 374 -7.12 44.68 -4.82
N TYR A 375 -7.45 43.49 -5.34
CA TYR A 375 -7.90 43.33 -6.71
C TYR A 375 -9.19 42.52 -6.71
N SER A 376 -10.27 43.27 -6.68
CA SER A 376 -11.61 42.79 -7.04
C SER A 376 -11.82 42.95 -8.55
N ALA A 377 -12.63 42.02 -9.06
CA ALA A 377 -13.47 42.07 -10.24
C ALA A 377 -12.83 41.85 -11.63
N HIS A 378 -13.18 40.71 -12.25
CA HIS A 378 -14.14 40.73 -13.36
C HIS A 378 -14.64 39.31 -13.68
N ALA A 379 -15.87 39.05 -13.23
CA ALA A 379 -16.71 38.05 -13.82
C ALA A 379 -17.33 38.64 -15.08
N GLN A 380 -17.07 38.07 -16.24
CA GLN A 380 -17.98 38.23 -17.40
C GLN A 380 -18.29 36.87 -17.98
N SER A 381 -19.59 36.61 -17.93
CA SER A 381 -20.35 35.59 -18.61
C SER A 381 -20.02 35.50 -20.11
N ASN A 382 -19.81 34.27 -20.60
CA ASN A 382 -20.10 33.94 -21.99
C ASN A 382 -20.90 32.63 -22.04
N THR A 383 -22.19 32.79 -22.02
CA THR A 383 -23.18 31.85 -22.58
C THR A 383 -23.17 32.07 -24.09
N ALA A 384 -22.90 31.04 -24.87
CA ALA A 384 -23.45 30.66 -26.15
C ALA A 384 -22.43 29.90 -27.00
N ASN A 385 -22.52 28.59 -27.03
CA ASN A 385 -22.58 27.79 -28.25
C ASN A 385 -22.77 26.30 -27.90
N ARG A 386 -24.03 25.95 -27.76
CA ARG A 386 -24.48 24.57 -27.93
C ARG A 386 -25.05 24.49 -29.32
N SER A 387 -24.42 23.76 -30.21
CA SER A 387 -25.14 22.96 -31.19
C SER A 387 -24.21 21.99 -31.92
N ARG A 388 -24.59 20.72 -31.83
CA ARG A 388 -24.43 19.64 -32.82
C ARG A 388 -23.03 19.04 -32.96
N LEU A 389 -22.86 17.84 -32.39
CA LEU A 389 -22.62 16.59 -33.16
C LEU A 389 -22.37 15.41 -32.21
N GLY A 390 -23.05 14.30 -32.47
CA GLY A 390 -22.62 12.98 -32.00
C GLY A 390 -23.51 12.30 -30.97
N ALA A 391 -24.67 11.83 -31.42
CA ALA A 391 -25.37 10.73 -30.76
C ALA A 391 -24.51 9.46 -30.86
N SER A 392 -24.07 8.88 -29.75
CA SER A 392 -23.70 7.48 -29.68
C SER A 392 -24.11 6.90 -28.33
N ILE A 393 -25.20 6.20 -28.34
CA ILE A 393 -25.50 4.93 -27.68
C ILE A 393 -25.07 4.86 -26.20
N LEU A 394 -25.92 5.38 -25.34
CA LEU A 394 -26.08 4.86 -23.97
C LEU A 394 -26.99 3.62 -24.10
N PRO A 395 -26.64 2.47 -23.47
CA PRO A 395 -27.59 1.38 -23.36
C PRO A 395 -28.77 1.86 -22.50
N ASN A 396 -29.97 1.55 -22.97
CA ASN A 396 -31.23 1.81 -22.32
C ASN A 396 -31.14 1.61 -20.82
N ALA A 397 -31.45 2.65 -20.07
CA ALA A 397 -31.89 2.50 -18.69
C ALA A 397 -33.06 1.51 -18.71
N VAL A 398 -32.82 0.32 -18.23
CA VAL A 398 -33.89 -0.57 -17.81
C VAL A 398 -34.61 0.20 -16.70
N GLU A 399 -35.78 0.73 -16.99
CA GLU A 399 -36.75 1.10 -15.97
C GLU A 399 -37.01 -0.16 -15.16
N LEU A 400 -36.28 -0.33 -14.06
CA LEU A 400 -36.64 -1.23 -13.01
C LEU A 400 -38.00 -0.71 -12.50
N THR A 401 -39.07 -1.39 -12.85
CA THR A 401 -40.37 -1.23 -12.22
C THR A 401 -40.20 -1.46 -10.73
N VAL A 402 -40.15 -0.38 -10.03
CA VAL A 402 -39.85 -0.33 -8.61
C VAL A 402 -41.08 -0.78 -7.87
N ASP A 403 -41.07 -1.98 -7.28
CA ASP A 403 -42.11 -2.45 -6.41
C ASP A 403 -42.21 -1.52 -5.18
N ALA A 404 -43.24 -0.72 -5.10
CA ALA A 404 -43.46 0.26 -4.03
C ALA A 404 -43.62 -0.38 -2.64
N ARG A 405 -43.73 -1.71 -2.54
CA ARG A 405 -43.95 -2.46 -1.31
C ARG A 405 -42.65 -2.85 -0.56
N GLN A 406 -41.45 -2.55 -1.11
CA GLN A 406 -40.20 -2.93 -0.49
C GLN A 406 -39.60 -1.78 0.33
N TRP A 407 -39.00 -2.12 1.48
CA TRP A 407 -38.20 -1.20 2.28
C TRP A 407 -36.91 -0.81 1.54
N ARG A 408 -36.59 0.49 1.55
CA ARG A 408 -35.36 1.02 0.92
C ARG A 408 -34.57 1.79 1.93
N ILE A 409 -33.26 1.65 1.89
CA ILE A 409 -32.38 2.45 2.71
C ILE A 409 -32.30 3.87 2.12
N VAL A 410 -32.66 4.83 2.95
CA VAL A 410 -32.48 6.26 2.69
C VAL A 410 -31.04 6.64 3.04
N ASP A 411 -30.61 6.32 4.28
CA ASP A 411 -29.29 6.63 4.78
C ASP A 411 -28.84 5.63 5.85
N VAL A 412 -27.50 5.60 6.15
CA VAL A 412 -26.91 4.73 7.17
C VAL A 412 -26.13 5.58 8.17
N PHE A 413 -26.49 5.46 9.44
CA PHE A 413 -25.92 6.22 10.54
C PHE A 413 -24.94 5.36 11.34
N HIS A 414 -23.75 5.87 11.54
CA HIS A 414 -22.66 5.18 12.26
C HIS A 414 -22.41 3.74 11.77
N GLY A 415 -22.70 3.46 10.48
CA GLY A 415 -22.53 2.12 9.90
C GLY A 415 -23.40 1.02 10.54
N ARG A 416 -24.27 1.34 11.50
CA ARG A 416 -25.07 0.40 12.29
C ARG A 416 -26.57 0.53 12.08
N PHE A 417 -27.08 1.75 12.06
CA PHE A 417 -28.53 2.01 11.95
C PHE A 417 -28.86 2.50 10.56
N ALA A 418 -29.77 1.82 9.87
CA ALA A 418 -30.30 2.28 8.60
C ALA A 418 -31.63 3.01 8.80
N LEU A 419 -31.73 4.22 8.24
CA LEU A 419 -33.02 4.87 8.00
C LEU A 419 -33.61 4.24 6.74
N ILE A 420 -34.68 3.48 6.91
CA ILE A 420 -35.38 2.81 5.82
C ILE A 420 -36.74 3.43 5.60
N ARG A 421 -37.25 3.37 4.38
CA ARG A 421 -38.61 3.88 4.02
C ARG A 421 -39.32 2.88 3.15
N ARG A 422 -40.62 2.69 3.45
CA ARG A 422 -41.59 1.99 2.61
C ARG A 422 -42.81 2.89 2.46
N ASP A 423 -43.16 3.26 1.24
CA ASP A 423 -44.14 4.32 0.95
C ASP A 423 -43.74 5.62 1.67
N GLU A 424 -44.60 6.18 2.51
CA GLU A 424 -44.31 7.38 3.31
C GLU A 424 -43.96 7.06 4.79
N GLN A 425 -43.77 5.80 5.13
CA GLN A 425 -43.46 5.38 6.50
C GLN A 425 -41.94 5.19 6.68
N PRO A 426 -41.27 6.08 7.42
CA PRO A 426 -39.89 5.88 7.80
C PRO A 426 -39.77 4.98 9.03
N ALA A 427 -38.69 4.19 9.09
CA ALA A 427 -38.33 3.37 10.25
C ALA A 427 -36.83 3.25 10.42
N TRP A 428 -36.39 2.97 11.65
CA TRP A 428 -35.02 2.59 11.94
C TRP A 428 -34.86 1.08 11.90
N LEU A 429 -33.79 0.60 11.26
CA LEU A 429 -33.39 -0.79 11.21
C LEU A 429 -32.00 -0.95 11.83
N ASP A 430 -31.87 -1.74 12.90
CA ASP A 430 -30.57 -2.09 13.47
C ASP A 430 -29.94 -3.22 12.65
N LEU A 431 -28.98 -2.85 11.81
CA LEU A 431 -28.29 -3.75 10.88
C LEU A 431 -27.42 -4.81 11.59
N VAL A 432 -26.94 -4.52 12.80
CA VAL A 432 -26.21 -5.48 13.64
C VAL A 432 -27.13 -6.62 14.05
N ASN A 433 -28.33 -6.28 14.53
CA ASN A 433 -29.34 -7.27 14.91
C ASN A 433 -29.90 -8.05 13.71
N VAL A 434 -30.01 -7.40 12.55
CA VAL A 434 -30.38 -8.08 11.30
C VAL A 434 -29.36 -9.14 10.94
N GLN A 435 -28.07 -8.78 10.89
CA GLN A 435 -27.00 -9.73 10.61
C GLN A 435 -26.99 -10.90 11.58
N ARG A 436 -27.07 -10.61 12.90
CA ARG A 436 -27.11 -11.65 13.94
C ARG A 436 -28.22 -12.65 13.69
N ARG A 437 -29.45 -12.20 13.49
CA ARG A 437 -30.61 -13.10 13.27
C ARG A 437 -30.53 -13.91 11.98
N LEU A 438 -29.90 -13.38 10.94
CA LEU A 438 -29.73 -14.09 9.68
C LEU A 438 -28.57 -15.08 9.74
N LEU A 439 -27.51 -14.80 10.50
CA LEU A 439 -26.32 -15.67 10.61
C LEU A 439 -26.52 -16.80 11.63
N GLU A 440 -27.28 -16.58 12.71
CA GLU A 440 -27.45 -17.55 13.81
C GLU A 440 -27.94 -18.94 13.33
N PRO A 441 -28.97 -19.06 12.48
CA PRO A 441 -29.41 -20.39 11.99
C PRO A 441 -28.33 -21.11 11.18
N GLN A 442 -27.59 -20.37 10.37
CA GLN A 442 -26.50 -20.93 9.55
C GLN A 442 -25.33 -21.41 10.43
N LEU A 443 -24.95 -20.60 11.43
CA LEU A 443 -23.91 -20.96 12.39
C LEU A 443 -24.30 -22.15 13.26
N LYS A 444 -25.58 -22.26 13.63
CA LYS A 444 -26.10 -23.41 14.35
C LYS A 444 -25.96 -24.71 13.55
N GLN A 445 -26.28 -24.67 12.27
CA GLN A 445 -26.09 -25.82 11.38
C GLN A 445 -24.60 -26.16 11.20
N GLN A 446 -23.74 -25.17 11.01
CA GLN A 446 -22.29 -25.37 10.89
C GLN A 446 -21.68 -25.92 12.18
N TYR A 447 -22.07 -25.42 13.34
CA TYR A 447 -21.64 -25.92 14.64
C TYR A 447 -22.00 -27.41 14.83
N GLN A 448 -23.24 -27.78 14.51
CA GLN A 448 -23.68 -29.18 14.59
C GLN A 448 -22.88 -30.14 13.67
N GLN A 449 -22.38 -29.64 12.53
CA GLN A 449 -21.56 -30.41 11.59
C GLN A 449 -20.07 -30.38 11.91
N GLY A 450 -19.65 -29.55 12.87
CA GLY A 450 -18.25 -29.23 13.14
C GLY A 450 -17.76 -28.10 12.23
N MET A 451 -17.45 -26.95 12.82
CA MET A 451 -16.99 -25.77 12.08
C MET A 451 -15.57 -25.98 11.55
N ALA A 452 -15.33 -25.53 10.32
CA ALA A 452 -13.99 -25.56 9.74
C ALA A 452 -13.08 -24.53 10.44
N GLY A 453 -12.07 -25.01 11.15
CA GLY A 453 -10.99 -24.19 11.65
C GLY A 453 -10.06 -23.74 10.53
N GLN A 454 -9.66 -22.48 10.55
CA GLN A 454 -8.66 -21.95 9.65
C GLN A 454 -7.32 -21.84 10.38
N PRO A 455 -6.21 -22.34 9.80
CA PRO A 455 -4.91 -22.26 10.43
C PRO A 455 -4.48 -20.81 10.66
N LEU A 456 -3.88 -20.57 11.81
CA LEU A 456 -3.28 -19.27 12.14
C LEU A 456 -1.88 -19.20 11.54
N LEU A 457 -1.52 -18.06 10.96
CA LEU A 457 -0.16 -17.82 10.49
C LEU A 457 0.83 -17.75 11.65
N VAL A 458 0.40 -17.18 12.77
CA VAL A 458 1.13 -17.12 14.03
C VAL A 458 0.32 -17.84 15.07
N GLU A 459 0.87 -18.95 15.56
CA GLU A 459 0.26 -19.70 16.66
C GLU A 459 0.14 -18.77 17.89
N GLN A 460 -1.04 -18.76 18.50
CA GLN A 460 -1.28 -17.90 19.66
C GLN A 460 -1.02 -18.67 20.95
N LYS A 461 0.02 -18.25 21.64
CA LYS A 461 0.35 -18.78 22.96
C LYS A 461 -0.51 -18.11 24.03
N ILE A 462 -1.31 -18.89 24.75
CA ILE A 462 -2.12 -18.46 25.88
C ILE A 462 -1.53 -19.05 27.15
N ASN A 463 -1.02 -18.16 28.01
CA ASN A 463 -0.43 -18.56 29.27
C ASN A 463 -1.51 -18.63 30.35
N LEU A 464 -1.83 -19.84 30.82
CA LEU A 464 -2.89 -20.03 31.81
C LEU A 464 -2.57 -19.47 33.19
N SER A 465 -1.28 -19.23 33.53
CA SER A 465 -0.92 -18.61 34.82
C SER A 465 -1.41 -17.17 34.97
N GLU A 466 -1.77 -16.52 33.86
CA GLU A 466 -2.32 -15.15 33.79
C GLU A 466 -3.85 -15.14 33.67
N THR A 467 -4.49 -16.31 33.75
CA THR A 467 -5.94 -16.49 33.58
C THR A 467 -6.53 -17.27 34.75
N GLU A 468 -7.85 -17.27 34.88
CA GLU A 468 -8.57 -18.08 35.87
C GLU A 468 -8.72 -19.54 35.44
N TRP A 469 -8.15 -19.92 34.27
CA TRP A 469 -8.30 -21.24 33.70
C TRP A 469 -7.19 -22.20 34.07
N THR A 470 -7.54 -23.44 34.38
CA THR A 470 -6.60 -24.54 34.58
C THR A 470 -6.53 -25.47 33.38
N LYS A 471 -5.41 -26.16 33.20
CA LYS A 471 -5.23 -27.16 32.15
C LYS A 471 -6.36 -28.19 32.13
N LYS A 472 -6.82 -28.64 33.29
CA LYS A 472 -7.90 -29.64 33.44
C LYS A 472 -9.22 -29.08 32.91
N GLN A 473 -9.55 -27.82 33.22
CA GLN A 473 -10.78 -27.18 32.75
C GLN A 473 -10.77 -26.96 31.23
N VAL A 474 -9.67 -26.46 30.66
CA VAL A 474 -9.57 -26.29 29.20
C VAL A 474 -9.68 -27.64 28.49
N SER A 475 -9.05 -28.72 29.04
CA SER A 475 -9.15 -30.06 28.46
C SER A 475 -10.55 -30.65 28.55
N GLN A 476 -11.37 -30.23 29.51
CA GLN A 476 -12.77 -30.64 29.63
C GLN A 476 -13.63 -30.17 28.45
N TYR A 477 -13.34 -28.97 27.91
CA TYR A 477 -14.08 -28.35 26.81
C TYR A 477 -13.38 -28.50 25.46
N SER A 478 -12.47 -29.47 25.33
CA SER A 478 -11.71 -29.68 24.09
C SER A 478 -12.58 -30.12 22.91
N SER A 479 -13.70 -30.82 23.18
CA SER A 479 -14.67 -31.24 22.14
C SER A 479 -15.46 -30.03 21.60
N GLU A 480 -15.93 -29.16 22.46
CA GLU A 480 -16.68 -27.95 22.12
C GLU A 480 -15.80 -26.93 21.36
N LEU A 481 -14.54 -26.79 21.78
CA LEU A 481 -13.56 -25.99 21.05
C LEU A 481 -13.29 -26.55 19.66
N ALA A 482 -13.07 -27.87 19.54
CA ALA A 482 -12.88 -28.50 18.24
C ALA A 482 -14.12 -28.37 17.35
N GLN A 483 -15.32 -28.53 17.92
CA GLN A 483 -16.59 -28.35 17.22
C GLN A 483 -16.79 -26.90 16.75
N SER A 484 -16.29 -25.93 17.51
CA SER A 484 -16.25 -24.51 17.13
C SER A 484 -15.14 -24.17 16.11
N GLY A 485 -14.35 -25.14 15.63
CA GLY A 485 -13.25 -24.93 14.69
C GLY A 485 -11.97 -24.39 15.33
N VAL A 486 -11.80 -24.54 16.65
CA VAL A 486 -10.57 -24.17 17.37
C VAL A 486 -9.71 -25.39 17.58
N SER A 487 -8.47 -25.38 17.06
CA SER A 487 -7.48 -26.42 17.29
C SER A 487 -6.31 -25.87 18.11
N PHE A 488 -5.82 -26.68 19.03
CA PHE A 488 -4.71 -26.28 19.90
C PHE A 488 -3.89 -27.49 20.37
N TYR A 489 -2.67 -27.22 20.87
CA TYR A 489 -1.85 -28.22 21.56
C TYR A 489 -1.23 -27.62 22.83
N TRP A 490 -0.69 -28.48 23.70
CA TRP A 490 -0.10 -28.07 24.97
C TRP A 490 1.41 -27.88 24.86
N GLN A 491 1.91 -26.73 25.37
CA GLN A 491 3.34 -26.48 25.57
C GLN A 491 3.58 -26.07 27.03
N GLY A 492 3.93 -27.03 27.88
CA GLY A 492 4.09 -26.81 29.32
C GLY A 492 2.78 -26.40 30.00
N ALA A 493 2.77 -25.22 30.62
CA ALA A 493 1.60 -24.62 31.27
C ALA A 493 0.75 -23.76 30.34
N SER A 494 1.18 -23.55 29.10
CA SER A 494 0.48 -22.75 28.09
C SER A 494 -0.20 -23.66 27.08
N PHE A 495 -1.33 -23.22 26.49
CA PHE A 495 -1.87 -23.86 25.31
C PHE A 495 -1.68 -22.96 24.08
N ILE A 496 -1.33 -23.62 22.99
CA ILE A 496 -0.99 -22.96 21.73
C ILE A 496 -2.16 -23.20 20.77
N VAL A 497 -2.83 -22.12 20.37
CA VAL A 497 -3.94 -22.17 19.41
C VAL A 497 -3.36 -22.12 18.00
N THR A 498 -3.66 -23.12 17.19
CA THR A 498 -3.18 -23.26 15.80
C THR A 498 -4.23 -22.94 14.75
N GLN A 499 -5.52 -23.14 15.10
CA GLN A 499 -6.64 -22.87 14.19
C GLN A 499 -7.80 -22.22 14.93
N VAL A 500 -8.53 -21.34 14.26
CA VAL A 500 -9.77 -20.73 14.76
C VAL A 500 -10.79 -20.59 13.61
N PRO A 501 -12.11 -20.51 13.90
CA PRO A 501 -13.09 -20.23 12.87
C PRO A 501 -12.91 -18.83 12.29
N SER A 502 -13.34 -18.61 11.05
CA SER A 502 -13.08 -17.39 10.26
C SER A 502 -13.50 -16.10 10.96
N MET A 503 -14.59 -16.12 11.74
CA MET A 503 -15.10 -14.95 12.45
C MET A 503 -14.21 -14.51 13.63
N LEU A 504 -13.48 -15.42 14.26
CA LEU A 504 -12.57 -15.10 15.37
C LEU A 504 -11.23 -14.56 14.87
N ARG A 505 -10.86 -14.79 13.62
CA ARG A 505 -9.59 -14.27 13.06
C ARG A 505 -9.53 -12.75 12.98
N ARG A 506 -10.67 -12.07 12.91
CA ARG A 506 -10.77 -10.60 12.83
C ARG A 506 -10.66 -9.92 14.19
N LYS A 507 -10.61 -10.68 15.28
CA LYS A 507 -10.56 -10.19 16.67
C LYS A 507 -9.22 -10.57 17.32
N HIS A 508 -8.98 -10.09 18.52
CA HIS A 508 -7.83 -10.54 19.32
C HIS A 508 -8.03 -12.01 19.71
N ILE A 509 -7.27 -12.91 19.06
CA ILE A 509 -7.51 -14.36 19.09
C ILE A 509 -7.44 -14.92 20.51
N ALA A 510 -6.42 -14.53 21.29
CA ALA A 510 -6.24 -15.04 22.65
C ALA A 510 -7.46 -14.71 23.55
N SER A 511 -7.89 -13.45 23.58
CA SER A 511 -9.08 -13.04 24.35
C SER A 511 -10.36 -13.65 23.80
N SER A 512 -10.49 -13.79 22.49
CA SER A 512 -11.67 -14.40 21.88
C SER A 512 -11.79 -15.90 22.20
N VAL A 513 -10.67 -16.63 22.22
CA VAL A 513 -10.67 -18.05 22.61
C VAL A 513 -10.96 -18.21 24.11
N LEU A 514 -10.45 -17.32 24.96
CA LEU A 514 -10.80 -17.31 26.39
C LEU A 514 -12.29 -17.00 26.61
N SER A 515 -12.83 -16.01 25.89
CA SER A 515 -14.27 -15.70 25.94
C SER A 515 -15.12 -16.86 25.42
N LEU A 516 -14.68 -17.55 24.37
CA LEU A 516 -15.36 -18.74 23.86
C LEU A 516 -15.38 -19.87 24.92
N LEU A 517 -14.26 -20.08 25.64
CA LEU A 517 -14.20 -21.03 26.76
C LEU A 517 -15.21 -20.70 27.87
N GLU A 518 -15.48 -19.42 28.15
CA GLU A 518 -16.54 -19.03 29.09
C GLU A 518 -17.92 -19.43 28.58
N GLN A 519 -18.17 -19.30 27.26
CA GLN A 519 -19.44 -19.76 26.67
C GLN A 519 -19.60 -21.28 26.70
N CYS A 520 -18.50 -22.02 26.58
CA CYS A 520 -18.52 -23.50 26.70
C CYS A 520 -19.01 -23.96 28.09
N LYS A 521 -18.86 -23.14 29.14
CA LYS A 521 -19.42 -23.45 30.47
C LYS A 521 -20.94 -23.34 30.52
N LEU A 522 -21.54 -22.57 29.63
CA LEU A 522 -22.97 -22.23 29.68
C LEU A 522 -23.79 -23.22 28.84
N SER A 523 -23.67 -23.18 27.53
CA SER A 523 -24.42 -24.06 26.63
C SER A 523 -23.93 -23.91 25.17
N ASP A 524 -24.29 -24.87 24.30
CA ASP A 524 -24.07 -24.78 22.86
C ASP A 524 -24.75 -23.54 22.24
N GLN A 525 -25.92 -23.15 22.75
CA GLN A 525 -26.61 -21.94 22.29
C GLN A 525 -25.78 -20.67 22.59
N ALA A 526 -25.15 -20.58 23.77
CA ALA A 526 -24.27 -19.46 24.12
C ALA A 526 -23.03 -19.40 23.22
N ILE A 527 -22.47 -20.56 22.84
CA ILE A 527 -21.39 -20.64 21.87
C ILE A 527 -21.83 -20.07 20.51
N ILE A 528 -23.00 -20.47 20.01
CA ILE A 528 -23.53 -20.03 18.73
C ILE A 528 -23.80 -18.53 18.74
N GLU A 529 -24.39 -18.00 19.81
CA GLU A 529 -24.63 -16.54 19.97
C GLU A 529 -23.33 -15.75 19.99
N PHE A 530 -22.32 -16.23 20.71
CA PHE A 530 -20.99 -15.62 20.73
C PHE A 530 -20.32 -15.60 19.34
N LEU A 531 -20.41 -16.72 18.60
CA LEU A 531 -19.88 -16.82 17.25
C LEU A 531 -20.65 -15.92 16.27
N ALA A 532 -21.98 -15.80 16.44
CA ALA A 532 -22.79 -14.86 15.67
C ALA A 532 -22.36 -13.40 15.93
N ASP A 533 -22.16 -13.02 17.19
CA ASP A 533 -21.65 -11.70 17.54
C ASP A 533 -20.23 -11.43 17.03
N ALA A 534 -19.44 -12.49 16.92
CA ALA A 534 -18.12 -12.41 16.34
C ALA A 534 -18.14 -12.26 14.81
N ALA A 535 -19.17 -12.77 14.14
CA ALA A 535 -19.34 -12.75 12.69
C ALA A 535 -19.96 -11.46 12.15
N VAL A 536 -20.64 -10.68 13.02
CA VAL A 536 -21.33 -9.45 12.64
C VAL A 536 -20.34 -8.31 12.40
N ASP A 537 -20.53 -7.62 11.28
CA ASP A 537 -19.83 -6.36 11.00
C ASP A 537 -20.53 -5.20 11.70
N THR A 538 -19.80 -4.48 12.56
CA THR A 538 -20.36 -3.37 13.36
C THR A 538 -20.42 -2.05 12.61
N MET A 539 -19.74 -1.94 11.48
CA MET A 539 -19.66 -0.73 10.64
C MET A 539 -19.90 -1.13 9.19
N LEU A 540 -21.08 -0.86 8.68
CA LEU A 540 -21.47 -1.20 7.31
C LEU A 540 -21.44 0.01 6.39
N SER A 541 -20.91 -0.16 5.19
CA SER A 541 -21.10 0.77 4.09
C SER A 541 -22.56 0.73 3.58
N LYS A 542 -22.98 1.75 2.84
CA LYS A 542 -24.34 1.79 2.28
C LYS A 542 -24.67 0.56 1.41
N SER A 543 -23.74 0.11 0.58
CA SER A 543 -23.92 -1.07 -0.27
C SER A 543 -24.04 -2.38 0.53
N GLN A 544 -23.32 -2.51 1.64
CA GLN A 544 -23.45 -3.65 2.55
C GLN A 544 -24.79 -3.59 3.31
N ALA A 545 -25.19 -2.40 3.73
CA ALA A 545 -26.50 -2.19 4.37
C ALA A 545 -27.66 -2.55 3.43
N ASP A 546 -27.60 -2.14 2.16
CA ASP A 546 -28.57 -2.52 1.12
C ASP A 546 -28.66 -4.04 0.96
N TYR A 547 -27.51 -4.72 0.91
CA TYR A 547 -27.47 -6.20 0.86
C TYR A 547 -28.19 -6.82 2.07
N TRP A 548 -27.86 -6.40 3.30
CA TRP A 548 -28.47 -6.96 4.51
C TRP A 548 -29.96 -6.61 4.64
N CYS A 549 -30.37 -5.44 4.18
CA CYS A 549 -31.76 -5.05 4.12
C CYS A 549 -32.57 -5.95 3.15
N GLN A 550 -32.00 -6.27 1.99
CA GLN A 550 -32.60 -7.20 1.04
C GLN A 550 -32.70 -8.62 1.62
N GLN A 551 -31.63 -9.13 2.24
CA GLN A 551 -31.62 -10.45 2.88
C GLN A 551 -32.68 -10.53 4.00
N TRP A 552 -32.79 -9.45 4.80
CA TRP A 552 -33.80 -9.35 5.84
C TRP A 552 -35.24 -9.42 5.26
N GLN A 553 -35.53 -8.70 4.19
CA GLN A 553 -36.84 -8.70 3.56
C GLN A 553 -37.22 -10.06 2.93
N THR A 554 -36.23 -10.82 2.47
CA THR A 554 -36.45 -12.11 1.81
C THR A 554 -36.54 -13.29 2.77
N GLN A 555 -35.87 -13.24 3.92
CA GLN A 555 -35.72 -14.40 4.83
C GLN A 555 -36.46 -14.24 6.17
N LEU A 556 -36.73 -13.01 6.59
CA LEU A 556 -37.44 -12.71 7.83
C LEU A 556 -38.76 -12.00 7.51
N ASP A 557 -39.85 -12.40 8.19
CA ASP A 557 -41.13 -11.72 8.06
C ASP A 557 -40.98 -10.24 8.40
N SER A 558 -41.50 -9.37 7.52
CA SER A 558 -41.40 -7.89 7.61
C SER A 558 -42.13 -7.27 8.83
N THR A 559 -42.73 -8.10 9.68
CA THR A 559 -43.40 -7.70 10.94
C THR A 559 -42.53 -7.83 12.18
N SER A 560 -41.20 -8.10 12.01
CA SER A 560 -40.30 -8.41 13.11
C SER A 560 -40.03 -7.18 14.02
N THR A 561 -39.81 -7.45 15.29
CA THR A 561 -39.42 -6.55 16.39
C THR A 561 -38.15 -5.72 16.15
N LEU A 562 -37.53 -5.80 14.96
CA LEU A 562 -36.33 -5.09 14.57
C LEU A 562 -36.57 -3.69 14.04
N LEU A 563 -37.86 -3.37 13.72
CA LEU A 563 -38.25 -2.05 13.24
C LEU A 563 -38.64 -1.16 14.42
N GLN A 564 -37.97 -0.04 14.57
CA GLN A 564 -38.41 1.06 15.44
C GLN A 564 -39.10 2.10 14.57
N GLN A 565 -40.42 2.20 14.69
CA GLN A 565 -41.21 3.21 13.98
C GLN A 565 -40.84 4.62 14.48
N ILE A 566 -40.57 5.51 13.54
CA ILE A 566 -40.35 6.93 13.82
C ILE A 566 -41.75 7.59 13.87
N LYS A 567 -42.13 8.12 15.01
CA LYS A 567 -43.30 9.00 15.09
C LYS A 567 -42.95 10.32 14.41
N VAL A 568 -43.47 10.52 13.21
CA VAL A 568 -43.42 11.83 12.55
C VAL A 568 -44.37 12.77 13.33
N PRO A 569 -43.92 13.93 13.84
CA PRO A 569 -44.79 14.92 14.41
C PRO A 569 -45.80 15.36 13.33
N GLU A 570 -47.09 15.37 13.65
CA GLU A 570 -48.10 15.98 12.78
C GLU A 570 -47.71 17.45 12.58
N VAL A 571 -47.35 17.82 11.36
CA VAL A 571 -47.18 19.23 10.98
C VAL A 571 -48.61 19.77 10.88
N ASN A 572 -49.06 20.49 11.93
CA ASN A 572 -50.26 21.29 11.83
C ASN A 572 -50.01 22.36 10.76
N GLU A 573 -50.66 22.21 9.61
CA GLU A 573 -50.77 23.27 8.62
C GLU A 573 -51.56 24.44 9.28
N THR A 574 -50.79 25.49 9.62
CA THR A 574 -51.37 26.82 9.92
C THR A 574 -51.01 27.78 8.79
#